data_2236e04895819b349c22f3af2e920d71
#
_entry.id   2236e04895819b349c22f3af2e920d71
#
_cell.length_a   1.000
_cell.length_b   1.000
_cell.length_c   1.000
_cell.angle_alpha   90.00
_cell.angle_beta   90.00
_cell.angle_gamma   90.00
#
_symmetry.space_group_name_H-M   'P 1'
#
loop_
_entity.id
_entity.type
_entity.pdbx_description
1 polymer ?
#
loop_
_entity_poly.entity_id
_entity_poly.type
_entity_poly.pdbx_seq_one_letter_code
_entity_poly.pdbx_strand_id
1 'polypeptide(L)' 'MTDAIVVSEWDSDLFHQKVMELEAQGYVARRDTYRITAEMNPETGIVSHLHSMELYRPKKD' A
#
# COMPACT_ATOMS: atom_id res chain seq x y z
N MET A 1 12.66 13.97 -9.92
CA MET A 1 12.01 13.69 -8.64
C MET A 1 10.84 12.75 -8.84
N THR A 2 10.66 11.80 -7.94
CA THR A 2 9.55 10.85 -8.02
C THR A 2 8.60 11.09 -6.88
N ASP A 3 7.31 10.88 -7.13
CA ASP A 3 6.31 10.86 -6.07
C ASP A 3 6.28 9.45 -5.47
N ALA A 4 6.36 9.37 -4.16
CA ALA A 4 6.28 8.09 -3.47
C ALA A 4 5.18 8.16 -2.41
N ILE A 5 4.40 7.10 -2.35
CA ILE A 5 3.34 6.97 -1.35
C ILE A 5 3.39 5.57 -0.75
N VAL A 6 2.85 5.44 0.45
CA VAL A 6 2.71 4.13 1.10
C VAL A 6 1.23 3.82 1.22
N VAL A 7 0.83 2.67 0.71
CA VAL A 7 -0.54 2.16 0.88
C VAL A 7 -0.54 1.20 2.05
N SER A 8 -1.46 1.40 2.99
CA SER A 8 -1.61 0.53 4.15
C SER A 8 -3.09 0.23 4.34
N GLU A 9 -3.44 -1.06 4.41
CA GLU A 9 -4.81 -1.50 4.60
C GLU A 9 -4.84 -2.77 5.43
N TRP A 10 -5.89 -2.91 6.23
CA TRP A 10 -6.10 -4.09 7.04
C TRP A 10 -6.68 -5.25 6.23
N ASP A 11 -7.43 -4.92 5.17
CA ASP A 11 -8.09 -5.91 4.31
C ASP A 11 -7.25 -6.10 3.04
N SER A 12 -6.91 -7.34 2.73
CA SER A 12 -6.07 -7.64 1.57
C SER A 12 -6.77 -7.30 0.25
N ASP A 13 -8.09 -7.42 0.19
CA ASP A 13 -8.84 -7.08 -1.02
C ASP A 13 -8.83 -5.57 -1.26
N LEU A 14 -9.04 -4.80 -0.20
CA LEU A 14 -8.96 -3.34 -0.28
C LEU A 14 -7.54 -2.89 -0.63
N PHE A 15 -6.55 -3.55 -0.06
CA PHE A 15 -5.15 -3.26 -0.38
C PHE A 15 -4.89 -3.46 -1.86
N HIS A 16 -5.31 -4.60 -2.40
CA HIS A 16 -5.16 -4.92 -3.82
C HIS A 16 -5.84 -3.87 -4.69
N GLN A 17 -7.07 -3.50 -4.33
CA GLN A 17 -7.88 -2.55 -5.06
C GLN A 17 -7.19 -1.19 -5.14
N LYS A 18 -6.67 -0.73 -4.02
CA LYS A 18 -5.95 0.56 -3.97
C LYS A 18 -4.68 0.54 -4.81
N VAL A 19 -3.94 -0.55 -4.75
CA VAL A 19 -2.72 -0.70 -5.55
C VAL A 19 -3.07 -0.65 -7.04
N MET A 20 -4.11 -1.36 -7.45
CA MET A 20 -4.55 -1.36 -8.85
C MET A 20 -4.99 0.02 -9.32
N GLU A 21 -5.71 0.75 -8.48
CA GLU A 21 -6.14 2.11 -8.80
C GLU A 21 -4.95 3.04 -9.01
N LEU A 22 -3.94 2.91 -8.17
CA LEU A 22 -2.74 3.73 -8.28
C LEU A 22 -1.91 3.35 -9.49
N GLU A 23 -1.83 2.06 -9.80
CA GLU A 23 -1.15 1.61 -11.02
C GLU A 23 -1.83 2.17 -12.26
N ALA A 24 -3.15 2.27 -12.24
CA ALA A 24 -3.90 2.89 -13.34
C ALA A 24 -3.60 4.38 -13.48
N GLN A 25 -3.12 5.01 -12.43
CA GLN A 25 -2.73 6.42 -12.45
C GLN A 25 -1.25 6.63 -12.79
N GLY A 26 -0.54 5.55 -13.09
CA GLY A 26 0.86 5.62 -13.47
C GLY A 26 1.86 5.32 -12.36
N TYR A 27 1.38 4.89 -11.20
CA TYR A 27 2.26 4.50 -10.12
C TYR A 27 2.82 3.10 -10.37
N VAL A 28 4.04 2.87 -9.89
CA VAL A 28 4.70 1.57 -9.99
C VAL A 28 4.84 1.00 -8.59
N ALA A 29 4.41 -0.23 -8.41
CA ALA A 29 4.47 -0.90 -7.11
C ALA A 29 5.88 -1.43 -6.87
N ARG A 30 6.45 -1.07 -5.73
CA ARG A 30 7.74 -1.62 -5.29
C ARG A 30 7.46 -2.86 -4.45
N ARG A 31 7.39 -4.00 -5.11
CA ARG A 31 6.99 -5.26 -4.48
C ARG A 31 7.97 -5.73 -3.41
N ASP A 32 9.22 -5.30 -3.49
CA ASP A 32 10.22 -5.60 -2.48
C ASP A 32 9.97 -4.88 -1.15
N THR A 33 9.09 -3.87 -1.15
CA THR A 33 8.71 -3.15 0.06
C THR A 33 7.42 -3.70 0.69
N TYR A 34 6.78 -4.66 0.04
CA TYR A 34 5.55 -5.26 0.57
C TYR A 34 5.85 -5.99 1.87
N ARG A 35 5.03 -5.69 2.89
CA ARG A 35 5.17 -6.34 4.17
C ARG A 35 3.81 -6.47 4.86
N ILE A 36 3.70 -7.48 5.67
CA ILE A 36 2.52 -7.73 6.49
C ILE A 36 3.00 -7.70 7.93
N THR A 37 2.41 -6.82 8.74
CA THR A 37 2.78 -6.70 10.14
C THR A 37 1.55 -6.96 11.01
N ALA A 38 1.75 -7.61 12.16
CA ALA A 38 0.67 -7.82 13.12
C ALA A 38 0.62 -6.60 14.03
N GLU A 39 -0.48 -5.87 13.96
CA GLU A 39 -0.66 -4.65 14.74
C GLU A 39 -2.07 -4.57 15.29
N MET A 40 -2.24 -3.86 16.40
CA MET A 40 -3.57 -3.65 16.94
C MET A 40 -4.33 -2.64 16.11
N ASN A 41 -5.49 -3.05 15.62
CA ASN A 41 -6.38 -2.13 14.90
C ASN A 41 -7.04 -1.21 15.93
N PRO A 42 -6.81 0.10 15.86
CA PRO A 42 -7.33 1.04 16.87
C PRO A 42 -8.85 1.14 16.88
N GLU A 43 -9.51 0.78 15.77
CA GLU A 43 -10.96 0.82 15.68
C GLU A 43 -11.62 -0.34 16.41
N THR A 44 -10.99 -1.52 16.39
CA THR A 44 -11.57 -2.73 16.97
C THR A 44 -10.88 -3.18 18.25
N GLY A 45 -9.64 -2.74 18.48
CA GLY A 45 -8.82 -3.20 19.60
C GLY A 45 -8.28 -4.62 19.42
N ILE A 46 -8.44 -5.19 18.23
CA ILE A 46 -8.02 -6.56 17.93
C ILE A 46 -6.72 -6.51 17.11
N VAL A 47 -5.83 -7.45 17.38
CA VAL A 47 -4.60 -7.58 16.59
C VAL A 47 -4.96 -8.18 15.23
N SER A 48 -4.60 -7.47 14.18
CA SER A 48 -4.87 -7.86 12.80
C SER A 48 -3.60 -7.67 11.98
N HIS A 49 -3.64 -8.17 10.75
CA HIS A 49 -2.51 -8.02 9.83
C HIS A 49 -2.68 -6.77 8.99
N LEU A 50 -1.68 -5.89 9.05
CA LEU A 50 -1.66 -4.68 8.25
C LEU A 50 -0.78 -4.93 7.02
N HIS A 51 -1.36 -4.78 5.85
CA HIS A 51 -0.65 -4.90 4.57
C HIS A 51 -0.17 -3.53 4.15
N SER A 52 1.11 -3.42 3.81
CA SER A 52 1.65 -2.14 3.36
C SER A 52 2.66 -2.34 2.25
N MET A 53 2.76 -1.34 1.39
CA MET A 53 3.69 -1.36 0.27
C MET A 53 3.90 0.06 -0.24
N GLU A 54 5.11 0.32 -0.71
CA GLU A 54 5.44 1.60 -1.32
C GLU A 54 5.18 1.54 -2.82
N LEU A 55 4.59 2.61 -3.35
CA LEU A 55 4.47 2.82 -4.78
C LEU A 55 5.08 4.16 -5.12
N TYR A 56 5.59 4.30 -6.32
CA TYR A 56 6.15 5.56 -6.77
C TYR A 56 5.68 5.85 -8.18
N ARG A 57 5.64 7.13 -8.53
CA ARG A 57 5.31 7.54 -9.88
C ARG A 57 6.53 8.22 -10.48
N PRO A 58 7.14 7.59 -11.50
CA PRO A 58 8.29 8.21 -12.15
C PRO A 58 7.89 9.52 -12.80
N LYS A 59 8.74 10.50 -12.67
CA LYS A 59 8.51 11.77 -13.33
C LYS A 59 8.81 11.62 -14.82
N LYS A 60 7.86 12.03 -15.64
CA LYS A 60 8.06 12.06 -17.08
C LYS A 60 8.68 13.40 -17.48
N ASP A 61 9.69 13.28 -18.28
CA ASP A 61 10.31 14.47 -18.88
C ASP A 61 9.58 14.88 -20.17
#